data_710184ffee44c32f6cbd4434f1b7dbd1
#
_entry.id   710184ffee44c32f6cbd4434f1b7dbd1
#
_cell.length_a   1.000
_cell.length_b   1.000
_cell.length_c   1.000
_cell.angle_alpha   90.00
_cell.angle_beta   90.00
_cell.angle_gamma   90.00
#
_symmetry.space_group_name_H-M   'P 1'
#
loop_
_entity.id
_entity.type
_entity.pdbx_description
1 polymer ?
#
loop_
_entity_poly.entity_id
_entity_poly.type
_entity_poly.pdbx_seq_one_letter_code
_entity_poly.pdbx_strand_id
1 'polypeptide(L)'
;NQIEVITSEQMIDAYSSVGLPINYHHWSFGKQFVVTEQNYRRGHMGLAYEIVINSDPCIAYLMEENSLPMQALVIAHACYGHNSFFKGNYLFQTWTSADAIIDYLVFARAYVAECEERYGTENVELLLDSCHALMNHGVDRYKRPAPLSLAEEQKRQREREDYLQSQINDLWRTLPTSERSQDDPGAQRFPPEPQENLLYFFE
;
A
#
# COMPACT_ATOMS: atom_id res chain seq x y z
N ASN A 1 12.39 15.06 9.71
CA ASN A 1 11.00 15.37 9.35
C ASN A 1 10.98 16.26 8.11
N GLN A 2 10.03 16.00 7.24
CA GLN A 2 9.65 16.85 6.13
C GLN A 2 8.29 17.43 6.46
N ILE A 3 8.19 18.76 6.51
CA ILE A 3 6.94 19.44 6.85
C ILE A 3 6.42 20.12 5.59
N GLU A 4 5.17 19.86 5.24
CA GLU A 4 4.48 20.42 4.10
C GLU A 4 3.19 21.07 4.56
N VAL A 5 2.99 22.35 4.17
CA VAL A 5 1.75 23.05 4.44
C VAL A 5 0.84 22.87 3.25
N ILE A 6 -0.36 22.35 3.49
CA ILE A 6 -1.33 21.98 2.46
C ILE A 6 -2.68 22.67 2.68
N THR A 7 -3.44 22.80 1.60
CA THR A 7 -4.80 23.37 1.65
C THR A 7 -5.80 22.40 2.26
N SER A 8 -6.98 22.89 2.64
CA SER A 8 -8.08 22.03 3.10
C SER A 8 -8.51 21.01 2.04
N GLU A 9 -8.47 21.37 0.75
CA GLU A 9 -8.78 20.42 -0.35
C GLU A 9 -7.76 19.30 -0.44
N GLN A 10 -6.46 19.63 -0.34
CA GLN A 10 -5.38 18.63 -0.30
C GLN A 10 -5.47 17.75 0.95
N MET A 11 -5.91 18.31 2.07
CA MET A 11 -6.14 17.53 3.29
C MET A 11 -7.31 16.55 3.10
N ILE A 12 -8.39 16.95 2.43
CA ILE A 12 -9.52 16.07 2.09
C ILE A 12 -9.07 14.97 1.14
N ASP A 13 -8.20 15.27 0.17
CA ASP A 13 -7.62 14.28 -0.74
C ASP A 13 -6.78 13.24 0.03
N ALA A 14 -5.93 13.71 0.95
CA ALA A 14 -5.15 12.82 1.81
C ALA A 14 -6.06 11.92 2.70
N TYR A 15 -7.17 12.43 3.22
CA TYR A 15 -8.17 11.60 3.91
C TYR A 15 -8.78 10.54 3.00
N SER A 16 -9.08 10.91 1.77
CA SER A 16 -9.71 10.02 0.78
C SER A 16 -8.81 8.86 0.38
N SER A 17 -7.50 9.08 0.45
CA SER A 17 -6.44 8.11 0.19
C SER A 17 -5.91 7.42 1.45
N VAL A 18 -6.67 7.47 2.56
CA VAL A 18 -6.30 6.86 3.86
C VAL A 18 -4.96 7.41 4.39
N GLY A 19 -4.61 8.64 4.05
CA GLY A 19 -3.36 9.30 4.44
C GLY A 19 -2.12 8.85 3.67
N LEU A 20 -2.28 8.03 2.64
CA LEU A 20 -1.14 7.59 1.82
C LEU A 20 -0.79 8.67 0.78
N PRO A 21 0.50 9.02 0.61
CA PRO A 21 0.94 10.09 -0.30
C PRO A 21 0.89 9.70 -1.77
N ILE A 22 0.85 8.41 -2.08
CA ILE A 22 0.84 7.83 -3.43
C ILE A 22 -0.12 6.65 -3.42
N ASN A 23 -1.06 6.63 -4.38
CA ASN A 23 -2.02 5.55 -4.55
C ASN A 23 -2.14 5.11 -6.00
N TYR A 24 -2.61 3.88 -6.20
CA TYR A 24 -3.10 3.38 -7.48
C TYR A 24 -4.47 4.01 -7.80
N HIS A 25 -4.92 3.89 -9.05
CA HIS A 25 -6.21 4.40 -9.47
C HIS A 25 -7.34 3.45 -9.05
N HIS A 26 -8.31 3.98 -8.30
CA HIS A 26 -9.53 3.26 -7.95
C HIS A 26 -10.67 4.24 -7.69
N TRP A 27 -11.88 3.92 -8.16
CA TRP A 27 -13.05 4.78 -8.04
C TRP A 27 -13.44 5.10 -6.59
N SER A 28 -13.14 4.21 -5.64
CA SER A 28 -13.48 4.39 -4.22
C SER A 28 -12.83 5.62 -3.60
N PHE A 29 -11.62 5.98 -4.03
CA PHE A 29 -10.94 7.17 -3.55
C PHE A 29 -11.68 8.45 -3.97
N GLY A 30 -12.11 8.54 -5.23
CA GLY A 30 -12.92 9.66 -5.70
C GLY A 30 -14.28 9.75 -5.00
N LYS A 31 -14.95 8.62 -4.77
CA LYS A 31 -16.19 8.58 -3.99
C LYS A 31 -15.96 9.06 -2.56
N GLN A 32 -14.91 8.60 -1.91
CA GLN A 32 -14.57 9.01 -0.55
C GLN A 32 -14.26 10.51 -0.49
N PHE A 33 -13.56 11.06 -1.49
CA PHE A 33 -13.30 12.49 -1.61
C PHE A 33 -14.61 13.28 -1.61
N VAL A 34 -15.54 12.95 -2.50
CA VAL A 34 -16.83 13.65 -2.61
C VAL A 34 -17.63 13.58 -1.30
N VAL A 35 -17.66 12.43 -0.65
CA VAL A 35 -18.37 12.24 0.62
C VAL A 35 -17.72 13.07 1.74
N THR A 36 -16.40 13.05 1.83
CA THR A 36 -15.64 13.81 2.84
C THR A 36 -15.80 15.30 2.63
N GLU A 37 -15.67 15.78 1.39
CA GLU A 37 -15.88 17.20 1.02
C GLU A 37 -17.28 17.68 1.38
N GLN A 38 -18.31 16.88 1.05
CA GLN A 38 -19.70 17.25 1.39
C GLN A 38 -19.92 17.33 2.90
N ASN A 39 -19.39 16.39 3.67
CA ASN A 39 -19.49 16.40 5.13
C ASN A 39 -18.77 17.60 5.74
N TYR A 40 -17.58 17.92 5.23
CA TYR A 40 -16.81 19.10 5.65
C TYR A 40 -17.58 20.38 5.36
N ARG A 41 -18.06 20.59 4.12
CA ARG A 41 -18.84 21.78 3.72
C ARG A 41 -20.13 21.95 4.52
N ARG A 42 -20.75 20.86 4.97
CA ARG A 42 -21.96 20.90 5.81
C ARG A 42 -21.66 21.06 7.30
N GLY A 43 -20.39 21.12 7.68
CA GLY A 43 -19.99 21.20 9.09
C GLY A 43 -20.24 19.92 9.89
N HIS A 44 -20.51 18.80 9.22
CA HIS A 44 -20.70 17.49 9.88
C HIS A 44 -19.37 16.84 10.28
N MET A 45 -18.28 17.33 9.73
CA MET A 45 -16.94 16.79 9.94
C MET A 45 -15.94 17.95 9.99
N GLY A 46 -15.01 17.92 10.97
CA GLY A 46 -13.81 18.75 10.97
C GLY A 46 -12.67 18.05 10.26
N LEU A 47 -11.69 18.80 9.78
CA LEU A 47 -10.42 18.25 9.31
C LEU A 47 -9.42 18.17 10.48
N ALA A 48 -8.52 17.18 10.44
CA ALA A 48 -7.38 17.17 11.36
C ALA A 48 -6.47 18.36 11.06
N TYR A 49 -5.76 18.81 12.06
CA TYR A 49 -4.78 19.88 11.91
C TYR A 49 -3.51 19.41 11.21
N GLU A 50 -3.30 18.10 11.19
CA GLU A 50 -2.13 17.44 10.62
C GLU A 50 -2.44 16.00 10.17
N ILE A 51 -1.66 15.51 9.21
CA ILE A 51 -1.51 14.08 8.90
C ILE A 51 -0.02 13.76 8.93
N VAL A 52 0.36 12.70 9.65
CA VAL A 52 1.77 12.31 9.79
C VAL A 52 1.98 10.91 9.22
N ILE A 53 2.92 10.80 8.29
CA ILE A 53 3.25 9.56 7.58
C ILE A 53 4.56 9.02 8.13
N ASN A 54 4.55 7.75 8.56
CA ASN A 54 5.75 7.05 9.02
C ASN A 54 6.64 6.65 7.83
N SER A 55 7.41 7.62 7.35
CA SER A 55 8.42 7.46 6.30
C SER A 55 9.79 7.92 6.77
N ASP A 56 10.81 7.81 5.94
CA ASP A 56 12.13 8.36 6.22
C ASP A 56 12.60 9.26 5.06
N PRO A 57 12.62 10.60 5.27
CA PRO A 57 12.19 11.34 6.47
C PRO A 57 10.68 11.22 6.73
N CYS A 58 10.28 11.29 8.01
CA CYS A 58 8.86 11.34 8.38
C CYS A 58 8.20 12.58 7.76
N ILE A 59 7.09 12.40 7.04
CA ILE A 59 6.35 13.47 6.37
C ILE A 59 5.20 13.91 7.26
N ALA A 60 5.04 15.22 7.43
CA ALA A 60 3.92 15.82 8.15
C ALA A 60 3.23 16.86 7.26
N TYR A 61 1.98 16.59 6.90
CA TYR A 61 1.10 17.54 6.23
C TYR A 61 0.39 18.39 7.29
N LEU A 62 0.52 19.71 7.21
CA LEU A 62 -0.10 20.67 8.10
C LEU A 62 -1.10 21.51 7.31
N MET A 63 -2.28 21.76 7.90
CA MET A 63 -3.31 22.55 7.25
C MET A 63 -2.95 24.05 7.28
N GLU A 64 -3.03 24.74 6.14
CA GLU A 64 -2.65 26.16 6.02
C GLU A 64 -3.53 27.11 6.84
N GLU A 65 -4.79 26.73 7.08
CA GLU A 65 -5.72 27.52 7.89
C GLU A 65 -5.42 27.50 9.40
N ASN A 66 -4.47 26.66 9.85
CA ASN A 66 -4.05 26.68 11.25
C ASN A 66 -3.46 28.04 11.62
N SER A 67 -3.91 28.60 12.75
CA SER A 67 -3.29 29.82 13.28
C SER A 67 -1.82 29.60 13.64
N LEU A 68 -1.01 30.65 13.70
CA LEU A 68 0.43 30.53 14.05
C LEU A 68 0.68 29.76 15.36
N PRO A 69 -0.05 30.02 16.47
CA PRO A 69 0.10 29.21 17.69
C PRO A 69 -0.26 27.74 17.47
N MET A 70 -1.30 27.47 16.66
CA MET A 70 -1.71 26.12 16.31
C MET A 70 -0.64 25.44 15.44
N GLN A 71 -0.07 26.13 14.45
CA GLN A 71 1.04 25.58 13.65
C GLN A 71 2.22 25.17 14.51
N ALA A 72 2.61 26.02 15.48
CA ALA A 72 3.72 25.69 16.38
C ALA A 72 3.42 24.44 17.23
N LEU A 73 2.19 24.33 17.75
CA LEU A 73 1.74 23.17 18.54
C LEU A 73 1.73 21.90 17.68
N VAL A 74 1.19 21.99 16.48
CA VAL A 74 1.06 20.85 15.54
C VAL A 74 2.43 20.39 15.05
N ILE A 75 3.36 21.30 14.76
CA ILE A 75 4.75 20.96 14.42
C ILE A 75 5.42 20.19 15.57
N ALA A 76 5.25 20.71 16.80
CA ALA A 76 5.79 20.02 17.98
C ALA A 76 5.18 18.62 18.15
N HIS A 77 3.85 18.50 17.97
CA HIS A 77 3.13 17.23 18.04
C HIS A 77 3.58 16.24 16.96
N ALA A 78 3.68 16.68 15.71
CA ALA A 78 4.16 15.84 14.60
C ALA A 78 5.60 15.37 14.78
N CYS A 79 6.51 16.30 15.11
CA CYS A 79 7.95 16.02 15.16
C CYS A 79 8.39 15.29 16.43
N TYR A 80 7.87 15.70 17.59
CA TYR A 80 8.26 15.13 18.90
C TYR A 80 7.27 14.10 19.43
N GLY A 81 6.01 14.16 19.00
CA GLY A 81 5.01 13.15 19.31
C GLY A 81 5.06 11.98 18.31
N HIS A 82 4.44 12.15 17.16
CA HIS A 82 4.26 11.06 16.18
C HIS A 82 5.58 10.50 15.67
N ASN A 83 6.50 11.33 15.20
CA ASN A 83 7.76 10.85 14.66
C ASN A 83 8.60 10.11 15.71
N SER A 84 8.69 10.64 16.93
CA SER A 84 9.40 9.97 18.02
C SER A 84 8.75 8.66 18.41
N PHE A 85 7.42 8.60 18.40
CA PHE A 85 6.68 7.38 18.66
C PHE A 85 6.92 6.33 17.57
N PHE A 86 6.85 6.69 16.29
CA PHE A 86 7.11 5.77 15.18
C PHE A 86 8.53 5.21 15.21
N LYS A 87 9.53 6.07 15.47
CA LYS A 87 10.95 5.68 15.49
C LYS A 87 11.35 4.97 16.79
N GLY A 88 10.68 5.27 17.92
CA GLY A 88 11.01 4.73 19.24
C GLY A 88 10.19 3.51 19.66
N ASN A 89 9.07 3.24 19.02
CA ASN A 89 8.22 2.11 19.37
C ASN A 89 8.63 0.86 18.60
N TYR A 90 9.03 -0.19 19.33
CA TYR A 90 9.50 -1.45 18.73
C TYR A 90 8.44 -2.15 17.87
N LEU A 91 7.15 -1.97 18.15
CA LEU A 91 6.07 -2.54 17.37
C LEU A 91 6.03 -1.95 15.95
N PHE A 92 6.18 -0.62 15.84
CA PHE A 92 6.26 0.03 14.53
C PHE A 92 7.51 -0.41 13.76
N GLN A 93 8.64 -0.54 14.42
CA GLN A 93 9.88 -1.04 13.79
C GLN A 93 9.76 -2.50 13.34
N THR A 94 8.95 -3.30 14.01
CA THR A 94 8.76 -4.72 13.67
C THR A 94 7.82 -4.91 12.47
N TRP A 95 6.82 -4.03 12.31
CA TRP A 95 5.75 -4.22 11.31
C TRP A 95 5.71 -3.18 10.20
N THR A 96 6.52 -2.14 10.27
CA THR A 96 6.59 -1.09 9.26
C THR A 96 8.02 -0.84 8.85
N SER A 97 8.23 -0.50 7.58
CA SER A 97 9.51 -0.14 6.99
C SER A 97 9.42 1.31 6.53
N ALA A 98 9.74 2.24 7.44
CA ALA A 98 9.59 3.67 7.18
C ALA A 98 10.49 4.18 6.03
N ASP A 99 11.63 3.55 5.84
CA ASP A 99 12.60 3.81 4.76
C ASP A 99 12.15 3.30 3.40
N ALA A 100 11.31 2.26 3.38
CA ALA A 100 10.89 1.61 2.14
C ALA A 100 9.45 1.97 1.70
N ILE A 101 8.64 2.61 2.56
CA ILE A 101 7.20 2.79 2.28
C ILE A 101 6.94 3.59 1.02
N ILE A 102 7.68 4.66 0.76
CA ILE A 102 7.46 5.50 -0.41
C ILE A 102 7.80 4.74 -1.70
N ASP A 103 8.93 4.06 -1.72
CA ASP A 103 9.35 3.23 -2.87
C ASP A 103 8.37 2.10 -3.11
N TYR A 104 7.85 1.50 -2.04
CA TYR A 104 6.82 0.47 -2.13
C TYR A 104 5.52 1.00 -2.73
N LEU A 105 5.05 2.19 -2.33
CA LEU A 105 3.84 2.79 -2.90
C LEU A 105 4.02 3.16 -4.39
N VAL A 106 5.20 3.66 -4.77
CA VAL A 106 5.54 3.92 -6.18
C VAL A 106 5.52 2.61 -6.99
N PHE A 107 6.16 1.58 -6.46
CA PHE A 107 6.13 0.24 -7.07
C PHE A 107 4.70 -0.28 -7.23
N ALA A 108 3.92 -0.24 -6.16
CA ALA A 108 2.55 -0.76 -6.15
C ALA A 108 1.66 -0.07 -7.19
N ARG A 109 1.77 1.26 -7.31
CA ARG A 109 1.06 2.03 -8.35
C ARG A 109 1.47 1.60 -9.75
N ALA A 110 2.77 1.46 -10.00
CA ALA A 110 3.28 1.03 -11.31
C ALA A 110 2.84 -0.41 -11.63
N TYR A 111 2.86 -1.29 -10.64
CA TYR A 111 2.45 -2.68 -10.77
C TYR A 111 0.95 -2.81 -11.13
N VAL A 112 0.07 -2.05 -10.46
CA VAL A 112 -1.35 -2.04 -10.81
C VAL A 112 -1.56 -1.55 -12.23
N ALA A 113 -0.86 -0.48 -12.65
CA ALA A 113 -0.94 0.02 -14.02
C ALA A 113 -0.47 -1.02 -15.06
N GLU A 114 0.59 -1.76 -14.78
CA GLU A 114 1.05 -2.87 -15.65
C GLU A 114 0.01 -3.99 -15.72
N CYS A 115 -0.63 -4.32 -14.60
CA CYS A 115 -1.73 -5.29 -14.57
C CYS A 115 -2.91 -4.82 -15.43
N GLU A 116 -3.28 -3.54 -15.38
CA GLU A 116 -4.35 -2.96 -16.20
C GLU A 116 -4.04 -3.06 -17.69
N GLU A 117 -2.80 -2.80 -18.09
CA GLU A 117 -2.36 -2.95 -19.47
C GLU A 117 -2.40 -4.41 -19.93
N ARG A 118 -2.03 -5.35 -19.06
CA ARG A 118 -1.89 -6.77 -19.39
C ARG A 118 -3.20 -7.53 -19.36
N TYR A 119 -4.05 -7.25 -18.40
CA TYR A 119 -5.27 -8.04 -18.12
C TYR A 119 -6.57 -7.27 -18.42
N GLY A 120 -6.46 -5.99 -18.74
CA GLY A 120 -7.57 -5.07 -18.94
C GLY A 120 -8.05 -4.43 -17.65
N THR A 121 -8.36 -3.14 -17.72
CA THR A 121 -8.78 -2.31 -16.58
C THR A 121 -9.98 -2.90 -15.83
N GLU A 122 -11.00 -3.40 -16.55
CA GLU A 122 -12.21 -3.94 -15.95
C GLU A 122 -11.94 -5.16 -15.03
N ASN A 123 -11.07 -6.08 -15.46
CA ASN A 123 -10.73 -7.26 -14.67
C ASN A 123 -9.92 -6.90 -13.42
N VAL A 124 -8.99 -5.96 -13.56
CA VAL A 124 -8.19 -5.49 -12.43
C VAL A 124 -9.06 -4.73 -11.43
N GLU A 125 -9.94 -3.85 -11.91
CA GLU A 125 -10.87 -3.10 -11.06
C GLU A 125 -11.82 -4.02 -10.28
N LEU A 126 -12.36 -5.07 -10.90
CA LEU A 126 -13.18 -6.07 -10.22
C LEU A 126 -12.42 -6.78 -9.09
N LEU A 127 -11.14 -7.08 -9.32
CA LEU A 127 -10.29 -7.68 -8.29
C LEU A 127 -10.00 -6.69 -7.17
N LEU A 128 -9.69 -5.44 -7.50
CA LEU A 128 -9.48 -4.36 -6.52
C LEU A 128 -10.73 -4.11 -5.68
N ASP A 129 -11.91 -4.11 -6.30
CA ASP A 129 -13.20 -4.03 -5.58
C ASP A 129 -13.34 -5.14 -4.53
N SER A 130 -12.97 -6.35 -4.90
CA SER A 130 -13.00 -7.51 -4.01
C SER A 130 -12.02 -7.35 -2.85
N CYS A 131 -10.80 -6.86 -3.12
CA CYS A 131 -9.78 -6.56 -2.11
C CYS A 131 -10.26 -5.46 -1.14
N HIS A 132 -10.81 -4.37 -1.67
CA HIS A 132 -11.36 -3.29 -0.85
C HIS A 132 -12.52 -3.77 0.05
N ALA A 133 -13.38 -4.66 -0.46
CA ALA A 133 -14.46 -5.24 0.34
C ALA A 133 -13.96 -6.14 1.48
N LEU A 134 -12.83 -6.82 1.27
CA LEU A 134 -12.23 -7.72 2.26
C LEU A 134 -11.29 -7.01 3.24
N MET A 135 -10.91 -5.76 2.99
CA MET A 135 -9.91 -5.03 3.77
C MET A 135 -10.21 -4.99 5.28
N ASN A 136 -11.50 -4.90 5.66
CA ASN A 136 -11.91 -4.91 7.06
C ASN A 136 -11.97 -6.31 7.69
N HIS A 137 -11.78 -7.35 6.89
CA HIS A 137 -11.83 -8.75 7.30
C HIS A 137 -10.47 -9.44 7.17
N GLY A 138 -9.42 -8.67 6.97
CA GLY A 138 -8.04 -9.18 6.88
C GLY A 138 -7.55 -9.76 8.21
N VAL A 139 -6.43 -10.46 8.15
CA VAL A 139 -5.79 -11.02 9.34
C VAL A 139 -5.09 -9.92 10.12
N ASP A 140 -5.36 -9.83 11.42
CA ASP A 140 -4.66 -8.91 12.32
C ASP A 140 -3.15 -9.00 12.15
N ARG A 141 -2.47 -7.85 12.07
CA ARG A 141 -1.00 -7.77 11.94
C ARG A 141 -0.25 -8.61 12.98
N TYR A 142 -0.78 -8.71 14.19
CA TYR A 142 -0.20 -9.48 15.30
C TYR A 142 -0.25 -10.99 15.09
N LYS A 143 -1.12 -11.47 14.22
CA LYS A 143 -1.35 -12.89 13.95
C LYS A 143 -0.70 -13.34 12.64
N ARG A 144 -0.13 -12.41 11.89
CA ARG A 144 0.56 -12.76 10.64
C ARG A 144 1.85 -13.51 10.94
N PRO A 145 2.11 -14.59 10.22
CA PRO A 145 3.44 -15.17 10.20
C PRO A 145 4.44 -14.12 9.69
N ALA A 146 5.67 -14.18 10.18
CA ALA A 146 6.73 -13.34 9.63
C ALA A 146 6.83 -13.55 8.11
N PRO A 147 7.01 -12.48 7.31
CA PRO A 147 7.19 -12.61 5.88
C PRO A 147 8.38 -13.55 5.61
N LEU A 148 8.17 -14.48 4.68
CA LEU A 148 9.24 -15.39 4.27
C LEU A 148 10.37 -14.60 3.63
N SER A 149 11.60 -15.03 3.82
CA SER A 149 12.71 -14.49 3.05
C SER A 149 12.53 -14.82 1.56
N LEU A 150 13.10 -13.99 0.68
CA LEU A 150 13.04 -14.22 -0.77
C LEU A 150 13.47 -15.64 -1.18
N ALA A 151 14.48 -16.17 -0.49
CA ALA A 151 14.99 -17.54 -0.74
C ALA A 151 13.98 -18.63 -0.33
N GLU A 152 13.27 -18.42 0.78
CA GLU A 152 12.23 -19.35 1.26
C GLU A 152 11.00 -19.30 0.35
N GLU A 153 10.65 -18.12 -0.14
CA GLU A 153 9.54 -17.95 -1.05
C GLU A 153 9.81 -18.58 -2.41
N GLN A 154 11.01 -18.39 -2.96
CA GLN A 154 11.46 -19.08 -4.17
C GLN A 154 11.49 -20.61 -4.00
N LYS A 155 11.91 -21.11 -2.83
CA LYS A 155 11.89 -22.52 -2.51
C LYS A 155 10.46 -23.06 -2.48
N ARG A 156 9.56 -22.38 -1.79
CA ARG A 156 8.14 -22.74 -1.69
C ARG A 156 7.47 -22.76 -3.07
N GLN A 157 7.82 -21.79 -3.92
CA GLN A 157 7.30 -21.74 -5.28
C GLN A 157 7.78 -22.92 -6.12
N ARG A 158 9.07 -23.28 -6.08
CA ARG A 158 9.60 -24.45 -6.76
C ARG A 158 8.93 -25.75 -6.28
N GLU A 159 8.77 -25.91 -4.98
CA GLU A 159 8.08 -27.06 -4.39
C GLU A 159 6.62 -27.15 -4.89
N ARG A 160 5.94 -26.00 -5.03
CA ARG A 160 4.57 -25.94 -5.58
C ARG A 160 4.53 -26.29 -7.07
N GLU A 161 5.46 -25.76 -7.85
CA GLU A 161 5.59 -26.07 -9.28
C GLU A 161 5.91 -27.57 -9.49
N ASP A 162 6.84 -28.11 -8.73
CA ASP A 162 7.19 -29.54 -8.75
C ASP A 162 5.98 -30.41 -8.37
N TYR A 163 5.23 -30.00 -7.35
CA TYR A 163 3.99 -30.67 -6.95
C TYR A 163 2.95 -30.66 -8.06
N LEU A 164 2.69 -29.49 -8.66
CA LEU A 164 1.75 -29.35 -9.78
C LEU A 164 2.20 -30.17 -10.98
N GLN A 165 3.49 -30.15 -11.31
CA GLN A 165 4.04 -30.98 -12.39
C GLN A 165 3.91 -32.47 -12.10
N SER A 166 4.05 -32.91 -10.84
CA SER A 166 3.86 -34.29 -10.43
C SER A 166 2.42 -34.78 -10.59
N GLN A 167 1.44 -33.84 -10.55
CA GLN A 167 0.02 -34.17 -10.74
C GLN A 167 -0.40 -34.20 -12.21
N ILE A 168 0.43 -33.66 -13.11
CA ILE A 168 0.16 -33.67 -14.55
C ILE A 168 0.55 -35.02 -15.10
N ASN A 169 -0.43 -35.74 -15.63
CA ASN A 169 -0.21 -37.06 -16.24
C ASN A 169 0.77 -36.95 -17.43
N ASP A 170 1.69 -37.89 -17.59
CA ASP A 170 2.76 -37.86 -18.62
C ASP A 170 2.25 -37.62 -20.05
N LEU A 171 0.98 -37.95 -20.32
CA LEU A 171 0.33 -37.71 -21.61
C LEU A 171 0.25 -36.22 -22.00
N TRP A 172 0.28 -35.29 -21.04
CA TRP A 172 0.16 -33.84 -21.24
C TRP A 172 1.51 -33.10 -21.21
N ARG A 173 2.61 -33.82 -20.92
CA ARG A 173 3.98 -33.27 -20.90
C ARG A 173 4.51 -32.82 -22.26
N THR A 174 3.81 -33.17 -23.34
CA THR A 174 4.22 -32.84 -24.72
C THR A 174 3.76 -31.44 -25.16
N LEU A 175 2.98 -30.72 -24.36
CA LEU A 175 2.63 -29.33 -24.63
C LEU A 175 3.81 -28.43 -24.22
N PRO A 176 4.34 -27.59 -25.13
CA PRO A 176 5.45 -26.71 -24.80
C PRO A 176 4.97 -25.73 -23.69
N THR A 177 5.52 -25.90 -22.51
CA THR A 177 5.44 -24.87 -21.47
C THR A 177 6.14 -23.65 -22.07
N SER A 178 5.44 -22.51 -22.15
CA SER A 178 6.05 -21.27 -22.58
C SER A 178 7.30 -21.04 -21.73
N GLU A 179 8.46 -21.05 -22.37
CA GLU A 179 9.74 -20.74 -21.73
C GLU A 179 9.63 -19.33 -21.14
N ARG A 180 9.28 -19.24 -19.86
CA ARG A 180 9.54 -18.02 -19.11
C ARG A 180 11.05 -17.91 -18.99
N SER A 181 11.63 -16.94 -19.69
CA SER A 181 13.05 -16.67 -19.67
C SER A 181 13.51 -16.52 -18.21
N GLN A 182 14.38 -17.46 -17.78
CA GLN A 182 15.00 -17.47 -16.46
C GLN A 182 15.98 -16.30 -16.22
N ASP A 183 16.13 -15.39 -17.19
CA ASP A 183 17.15 -14.35 -17.20
C ASP A 183 16.63 -12.92 -17.02
N ASP A 184 15.37 -12.72 -16.57
CA ASP A 184 14.90 -11.38 -16.22
C ASP A 184 15.35 -11.04 -14.78
N PRO A 185 16.33 -10.13 -14.61
CA PRO A 185 16.79 -9.72 -13.28
C PRO A 185 15.71 -8.98 -12.47
N GLY A 186 14.62 -8.55 -13.11
CA GLY A 186 13.43 -8.00 -12.47
C GLY A 186 12.52 -9.06 -11.85
N ALA A 187 12.45 -10.26 -12.44
CA ALA A 187 11.62 -11.37 -11.98
C ALA A 187 12.08 -11.98 -10.65
N GLN A 188 13.30 -11.69 -10.20
CA GLN A 188 13.85 -12.23 -8.95
C GLN A 188 13.43 -11.42 -7.71
N ARG A 189 12.83 -10.25 -7.85
CA ARG A 189 12.50 -9.38 -6.71
C ARG A 189 11.11 -9.61 -6.13
N PHE A 190 10.17 -10.16 -6.89
CA PHE A 190 8.77 -10.31 -6.47
C PHE A 190 8.21 -11.66 -6.90
N PRO A 191 7.26 -12.23 -6.14
CA PRO A 191 6.56 -13.44 -6.56
C PRO A 191 5.94 -13.23 -7.95
N PRO A 192 6.06 -14.20 -8.86
CA PRO A 192 5.60 -14.04 -10.26
C PRO A 192 4.08 -14.03 -10.42
N GLU A 193 3.32 -14.37 -9.37
CA GLU A 193 1.86 -14.36 -9.42
C GLU A 193 1.30 -13.07 -8.82
N PRO A 194 0.64 -12.22 -9.63
CA PRO A 194 0.06 -10.95 -9.21
C PRO A 194 -0.90 -11.06 -8.01
N GLN A 195 -1.61 -12.17 -7.92
CA GLN A 195 -2.64 -12.40 -6.91
C GLN A 195 -2.08 -12.54 -5.49
N GLU A 196 -0.91 -13.11 -5.32
CA GLU A 196 -0.27 -13.21 -4.00
C GLU A 196 0.27 -11.85 -3.52
N ASN A 197 0.70 -10.99 -4.44
CA ASN A 197 1.18 -9.65 -4.13
C ASN A 197 0.07 -8.67 -3.78
N LEU A 198 -1.07 -8.74 -4.47
CA LEU A 198 -2.19 -7.84 -4.20
C LEU A 198 -2.79 -8.03 -2.80
N LEU A 199 -2.88 -9.27 -2.30
CA LEU A 199 -3.34 -9.53 -0.93
C LEU A 199 -2.39 -8.95 0.12
N TYR A 200 -1.08 -9.04 -0.08
CA TYR A 200 -0.09 -8.40 0.79
C TYR A 200 -0.13 -6.87 0.73
N PHE A 201 -0.55 -6.32 -0.39
CA PHE A 201 -0.63 -4.88 -0.60
C PHE A 201 -1.79 -4.22 0.15
N PHE A 202 -2.94 -4.92 0.25
CA PHE A 202 -4.15 -4.40 0.91
C PHE A 202 -4.20 -4.69 2.42
N GLU A 203 -3.38 -5.54 2.92
CA GLU A 203 -3.23 -5.84 4.34
C GLU A 203 -2.18 -4.95 5.01
#